data_8dddb190d4b7ee9ed25f39cf689bb4a4
#
_entry.id   8dddb190d4b7ee9ed25f39cf689bb4a4
#
_cell.length_a   1.000
_cell.length_b   1.000
_cell.length_c   1.000
_cell.angle_alpha   90.00
_cell.angle_beta   90.00
_cell.angle_gamma   90.00
#
_symmetry.space_group_name_H-M   'P 1'
#
loop_
_entity.id
_entity.type
_entity.pdbx_description
1 polymer ?
#
loop_
_entity_poly.entity_id
_entity_poly.type
_entity_poly.pdbx_seq_one_letter_code
_entity_poly.pdbx_strand_id
1 'polypeptide(L)'
;MKKIFFLLFISLPLVSFSQEWGTVNRNNVTMKEVAPTWPGCESKGSADACFRQMLAQHIGKNFRYPAEAYKNNEQGKVIVEFMITESGTVDIKNISGGTTALQEEAKRNIMLIPKMAKPGMLAGKPKAIKYTVPFNFTTGK
;
A
#
# COMPACT_ATOMS: atom_id res chain seq x y z
N MET A 1 -45.54 -18.73 74.81
CA MET A 1 -45.16 -17.66 73.81
C MET A 1 -44.08 -18.21 72.93
N LYS A 2 -44.49 -18.64 71.72
CA LYS A 2 -43.52 -19.16 70.74
C LYS A 2 -43.14 -18.03 69.81
N LYS A 3 -41.87 -17.62 69.87
CA LYS A 3 -41.33 -16.66 68.97
C LYS A 3 -40.98 -17.39 67.66
N ILE A 4 -41.74 -17.10 66.60
CA ILE A 4 -41.48 -17.60 65.28
C ILE A 4 -40.42 -16.69 64.67
N PHE A 5 -39.22 -17.20 64.47
CA PHE A 5 -38.14 -16.53 63.73
C PHE A 5 -38.42 -16.73 62.24
N PHE A 6 -38.84 -15.68 61.57
CA PHE A 6 -38.99 -15.65 60.12
C PHE A 6 -37.62 -15.44 59.48
N LEU A 7 -37.00 -16.52 59.04
CA LEU A 7 -35.76 -16.43 58.24
C LEU A 7 -36.15 -15.94 56.87
N LEU A 8 -35.88 -14.66 56.66
CA LEU A 8 -36.02 -14.04 55.35
C LEU A 8 -34.85 -14.52 54.46
N PHE A 9 -35.12 -15.50 53.60
CA PHE A 9 -34.17 -15.91 52.56
C PHE A 9 -34.12 -14.81 51.49
N ILE A 10 -33.13 -13.95 51.58
CA ILE A 10 -32.81 -13.01 50.49
C ILE A 10 -32.15 -13.84 49.41
N SER A 11 -32.92 -14.22 48.40
CA SER A 11 -32.39 -14.78 47.17
C SER A 11 -31.75 -13.65 46.40
N LEU A 12 -30.42 -13.52 46.51
CA LEU A 12 -29.65 -12.70 45.61
C LEU A 12 -29.71 -13.31 44.18
N PRO A 13 -30.14 -12.56 43.16
CA PRO A 13 -30.00 -13.04 41.82
C PRO A 13 -28.51 -13.11 41.49
N LEU A 14 -28.05 -14.30 41.19
CA LEU A 14 -26.76 -14.49 40.50
C LEU A 14 -26.88 -13.81 39.17
N VAL A 15 -26.41 -12.56 39.10
CA VAL A 15 -26.15 -11.92 37.83
C VAL A 15 -25.00 -12.69 37.21
N SER A 16 -25.35 -13.63 36.36
CA SER A 16 -24.37 -14.23 35.48
C SER A 16 -23.85 -13.12 34.57
N PHE A 17 -22.69 -12.58 34.91
CA PHE A 17 -21.90 -11.88 33.95
C PHE A 17 -21.47 -12.91 32.89
N SER A 18 -22.33 -13.14 31.94
CA SER A 18 -21.87 -13.67 30.66
C SER A 18 -20.91 -12.61 30.11
N GLN A 19 -19.63 -12.86 30.26
CA GLN A 19 -18.65 -12.16 29.50
C GLN A 19 -19.01 -12.42 28.04
N GLU A 20 -19.66 -11.45 27.47
CA GLU A 20 -19.81 -11.35 26.04
C GLU A 20 -18.40 -11.20 25.49
N TRP A 21 -17.77 -12.34 25.26
CA TRP A 21 -16.59 -12.42 24.41
C TRP A 21 -17.03 -11.81 23.10
N GLY A 22 -16.54 -10.58 22.87
CA GLY A 22 -16.97 -9.78 21.77
C GLY A 22 -17.12 -10.65 20.55
N THR A 23 -18.29 -10.63 20.00
CA THR A 23 -18.58 -11.19 18.70
C THR A 23 -17.47 -10.70 17.77
N VAL A 24 -16.54 -11.59 17.46
CA VAL A 24 -15.63 -11.38 16.33
C VAL A 24 -16.56 -11.13 15.15
N ASN A 25 -16.66 -9.87 14.80
CA ASN A 25 -17.50 -9.45 13.69
C ASN A 25 -16.88 -10.11 12.45
N ARG A 26 -17.39 -11.29 12.09
CA ARG A 26 -16.92 -12.08 10.94
C ARG A 26 -17.03 -11.31 9.62
N ASN A 27 -17.62 -10.12 9.66
CA ASN A 27 -17.79 -9.25 8.51
C ASN A 27 -16.61 -8.27 8.32
N ASN A 28 -15.61 -8.29 9.20
CA ASN A 28 -14.39 -7.51 9.05
C ASN A 28 -13.21 -8.44 8.74
N VAL A 29 -13.40 -9.32 7.79
CA VAL A 29 -12.27 -9.92 7.09
C VAL A 29 -11.68 -8.77 6.26
N THR A 30 -10.73 -8.06 6.82
CA THR A 30 -9.85 -7.18 6.07
C THR A 30 -9.14 -8.08 5.07
N MET A 31 -9.67 -8.12 3.86
CA MET A 31 -9.05 -8.84 2.76
C MET A 31 -7.71 -8.19 2.51
N LYS A 32 -6.65 -8.83 2.98
CA LYS A 32 -5.30 -8.32 2.85
C LYS A 32 -4.93 -8.28 1.37
N GLU A 33 -4.66 -7.07 0.89
CA GLU A 33 -4.06 -6.86 -0.40
C GLU A 33 -2.59 -7.30 -0.35
N VAL A 34 -2.17 -8.09 -1.33
CA VAL A 34 -0.80 -8.57 -1.46
C VAL A 34 -0.14 -7.84 -2.62
N ALA A 35 1.01 -7.22 -2.37
CA ALA A 35 1.76 -6.50 -3.38
C ALA A 35 2.19 -7.42 -4.53
N PRO A 36 2.36 -6.87 -5.76
CA PRO A 36 2.97 -7.60 -6.86
C PRO A 36 4.36 -8.10 -6.48
N THR A 37 4.75 -9.23 -7.03
CA THR A 37 6.08 -9.78 -6.80
C THR A 37 7.03 -9.27 -7.88
N TRP A 38 7.96 -8.41 -7.49
CA TRP A 38 9.02 -7.93 -8.37
C TRP A 38 9.93 -9.10 -8.77
N PRO A 39 10.42 -9.17 -10.02
CA PRO A 39 11.39 -10.20 -10.41
C PRO A 39 12.60 -10.22 -9.46
N GLY A 40 12.89 -11.39 -8.90
CA GLY A 40 13.92 -11.56 -7.86
C GLY A 40 13.41 -11.50 -6.42
N CYS A 41 12.13 -11.19 -6.22
CA CYS A 41 11.48 -11.17 -4.90
C CYS A 41 10.72 -12.46 -4.56
N GLU A 42 10.76 -13.49 -5.40
CA GLU A 42 9.91 -14.67 -5.28
C GLU A 42 10.14 -15.44 -3.98
N SER A 43 11.36 -15.42 -3.48
CA SER A 43 11.76 -16.12 -2.24
C SER A 43 11.89 -15.19 -1.03
N LYS A 44 11.50 -13.94 -1.15
CA LYS A 44 11.58 -12.97 -0.04
C LYS A 44 10.36 -13.08 0.86
N GLY A 45 10.55 -12.93 2.16
CA GLY A 45 9.50 -13.14 3.15
C GLY A 45 8.32 -12.16 3.07
N SER A 46 8.55 -10.93 2.61
CA SER A 46 7.50 -9.91 2.42
C SER A 46 7.53 -9.37 1.00
N ALA A 47 6.50 -9.68 0.23
CA ALA A 47 6.35 -9.17 -1.14
C ALA A 47 6.28 -7.65 -1.16
N ASP A 48 5.57 -7.04 -0.20
CA ASP A 48 5.42 -5.58 -0.10
C ASP A 48 6.76 -4.89 0.20
N ALA A 49 7.50 -5.37 1.19
CA ALA A 49 8.80 -4.79 1.53
C ALA A 49 9.80 -4.93 0.38
N CYS A 50 9.85 -6.09 -0.26
CA CYS A 50 10.72 -6.33 -1.41
C CYS A 50 10.32 -5.46 -2.60
N PHE A 51 9.03 -5.36 -2.90
CA PHE A 51 8.53 -4.50 -3.98
C PHE A 51 8.94 -3.04 -3.78
N ARG A 52 8.71 -2.49 -2.58
CA ARG A 52 9.10 -1.10 -2.26
C ARG A 52 10.59 -0.85 -2.41
N GLN A 53 11.41 -1.79 -1.93
CA GLN A 53 12.87 -1.70 -2.06
C GLN A 53 13.29 -1.71 -3.52
N MET A 54 12.78 -2.64 -4.31
CA MET A 54 13.11 -2.77 -5.73
C MET A 54 12.61 -1.58 -6.55
N LEU A 55 11.43 -1.06 -6.23
CA LEU A 55 10.91 0.15 -6.87
C LEU A 55 11.82 1.36 -6.60
N ALA A 56 12.24 1.57 -5.34
CA ALA A 56 13.14 2.65 -4.98
C ALA A 56 14.50 2.53 -5.69
N GLN A 57 15.07 1.32 -5.75
CA GLN A 57 16.31 1.06 -6.48
C GLN A 57 16.16 1.31 -7.99
N HIS A 58 15.05 0.86 -8.57
CA HIS A 58 14.74 1.08 -9.98
C HIS A 58 14.68 2.57 -10.32
N ILE A 59 13.94 3.34 -9.51
CA ILE A 59 13.80 4.77 -9.71
C ILE A 59 15.17 5.46 -9.64
N GLY A 60 15.96 5.19 -8.62
CA GLY A 60 17.28 5.80 -8.44
C GLY A 60 18.26 5.41 -9.53
N LYS A 61 18.28 4.14 -9.92
CA LYS A 61 19.19 3.62 -10.96
C LYS A 61 18.87 4.18 -12.35
N ASN A 62 17.60 4.39 -12.68
CA ASN A 62 17.16 4.83 -13.99
C ASN A 62 16.88 6.33 -14.07
N PHE A 63 17.04 7.05 -12.96
CA PHE A 63 16.81 8.49 -12.91
C PHE A 63 17.81 9.23 -13.81
N ARG A 64 17.30 10.13 -14.66
CA ARG A 64 18.10 11.03 -15.48
C ARG A 64 17.49 12.42 -15.41
N TYR A 65 18.34 13.40 -15.17
CA TYR A 65 17.90 14.79 -15.31
C TYR A 65 17.96 15.16 -16.79
N PRO A 66 16.86 15.62 -17.41
CA PRO A 66 16.92 16.05 -18.80
C PRO A 66 17.91 17.21 -18.97
N ALA A 67 18.81 17.09 -19.95
CA ALA A 67 19.92 18.05 -20.10
C ALA A 67 19.45 19.50 -20.28
N GLU A 68 18.43 19.71 -21.12
CA GLU A 68 17.86 21.03 -21.35
C GLU A 68 17.15 21.58 -20.10
N ALA A 69 16.42 20.73 -19.37
CA ALA A 69 15.79 21.12 -18.12
C ALA A 69 16.82 21.51 -17.06
N TYR A 70 17.93 20.78 -17.00
CA TYR A 70 19.03 21.10 -16.08
C TYR A 70 19.68 22.46 -16.44
N LYS A 71 19.97 22.70 -17.73
CA LYS A 71 20.49 23.97 -18.21
C LYS A 71 19.57 25.15 -17.90
N ASN A 72 18.28 24.96 -18.10
CA ASN A 72 17.26 25.98 -17.85
C ASN A 72 16.86 26.11 -16.40
N ASN A 73 17.51 25.38 -15.49
CA ASN A 73 17.21 25.34 -14.08
C ASN A 73 15.75 24.99 -13.78
N GLU A 74 15.16 24.14 -14.60
CA GLU A 74 13.81 23.62 -14.39
C GLU A 74 13.83 22.65 -13.22
N GLN A 75 13.15 22.99 -12.15
CA GLN A 75 13.08 22.21 -10.92
C GLN A 75 11.62 22.00 -10.54
N GLY A 76 11.38 21.03 -9.72
CA GLY A 76 10.06 20.79 -9.19
C GLY A 76 9.81 19.35 -8.79
N LYS A 77 8.63 19.12 -8.29
CA LYS A 77 8.16 17.80 -7.88
C LYS A 77 7.14 17.29 -8.90
N VAL A 78 7.42 16.14 -9.47
CA VAL A 78 6.49 15.43 -10.36
C VAL A 78 5.91 14.25 -9.61
N ILE A 79 4.60 14.11 -9.62
CA ILE A 79 3.89 12.99 -9.01
C ILE A 79 3.34 12.10 -10.11
N VAL A 80 3.73 10.83 -10.10
CA VAL A 80 3.23 9.82 -11.04
C VAL A 80 2.33 8.85 -10.29
N GLU A 81 1.10 8.75 -10.75
CA GLU A 81 0.15 7.72 -10.32
C GLU A 81 0.09 6.64 -11.39
N PHE A 82 0.34 5.42 -11.00
CA PHE A 82 0.30 4.27 -11.90
C PHE A 82 -0.28 3.05 -11.21
N MET A 83 -0.68 2.08 -12.00
CA MET A 83 -1.13 0.79 -11.52
C MET A 83 -0.20 -0.30 -12.04
N ILE A 84 0.01 -1.33 -11.22
CA ILE A 84 0.47 -2.62 -11.71
C ILE A 84 -0.78 -3.43 -11.99
N THR A 85 -1.00 -3.74 -13.25
CA THR A 85 -2.21 -4.42 -13.72
C THR A 85 -2.28 -5.87 -13.24
N GLU A 86 -3.41 -6.52 -13.45
CA GLU A 86 -3.62 -7.94 -13.16
C GLU A 86 -2.67 -8.87 -13.95
N SER A 87 -2.13 -8.37 -15.07
CA SER A 87 -1.10 -9.07 -15.86
C SER A 87 0.33 -8.75 -15.41
N GLY A 88 0.51 -7.91 -14.39
CA GLY A 88 1.82 -7.54 -13.85
C GLY A 88 2.54 -6.43 -14.61
N THR A 89 1.86 -5.71 -15.50
CA THR A 89 2.42 -4.61 -16.28
C THR A 89 2.06 -3.25 -15.72
N VAL A 90 2.88 -2.23 -16.02
CA VAL A 90 2.64 -0.85 -15.63
C VAL A 90 1.58 -0.20 -16.50
N ASP A 91 0.67 0.53 -15.88
CA ASP A 91 -0.32 1.39 -16.52
C ASP A 91 -0.35 2.75 -15.83
N ILE A 92 0.17 3.78 -16.48
CA ILE A 92 0.22 5.14 -15.94
C ILE A 92 -1.17 5.77 -16.00
N LYS A 93 -1.65 6.27 -14.85
CA LYS A 93 -2.99 6.87 -14.73
C LYS A 93 -2.96 8.39 -14.73
N ASN A 94 -1.98 9.00 -14.08
CA ASN A 94 -1.87 10.46 -13.99
C ASN A 94 -0.43 10.88 -13.73
N ILE A 95 -0.05 12.01 -14.30
CA ILE A 95 1.23 12.68 -14.05
C ILE A 95 0.92 14.15 -13.78
N SER A 96 1.41 14.69 -12.68
CA SER A 96 1.17 16.07 -12.27
C SER A 96 2.42 16.72 -11.70
N GLY A 97 2.44 18.06 -11.74
CA GLY A 97 3.54 18.87 -11.21
C GLY A 97 4.76 18.95 -12.14
N GLY A 98 5.65 19.86 -11.83
CA GLY A 98 6.85 20.12 -12.63
C GLY A 98 6.57 20.62 -14.04
N THR A 99 7.60 20.67 -14.86
CA THR A 99 7.52 21.03 -16.28
C THR A 99 7.26 19.80 -17.15
N THR A 100 6.91 20.01 -18.40
CA THR A 100 6.70 18.92 -19.37
C THR A 100 7.94 18.03 -19.51
N ALA A 101 9.14 18.62 -19.57
CA ALA A 101 10.39 17.85 -19.66
C ALA A 101 10.61 16.94 -18.44
N LEU A 102 10.31 17.45 -17.24
CA LEU A 102 10.41 16.67 -15.99
C LEU A 102 9.35 15.56 -15.93
N GLN A 103 8.14 15.84 -16.41
CA GLN A 103 7.08 14.85 -16.49
C GLN A 103 7.42 13.71 -17.46
N GLU A 104 7.99 14.03 -18.63
CA GLU A 104 8.42 13.03 -19.61
C GLU A 104 9.50 12.11 -19.03
N GLU A 105 10.45 12.66 -18.27
CA GLU A 105 11.46 11.85 -17.60
C GLU A 105 10.86 10.93 -16.52
N ALA A 106 9.98 11.45 -15.69
CA ALA A 106 9.29 10.65 -14.68
C ALA A 106 8.48 9.51 -15.34
N LYS A 107 7.77 9.82 -16.41
CA LYS A 107 7.04 8.84 -17.23
C LYS A 107 7.98 7.75 -17.77
N ARG A 108 9.10 8.17 -18.38
CA ARG A 108 10.10 7.24 -18.92
C ARG A 108 10.60 6.28 -17.84
N ASN A 109 10.94 6.80 -16.67
CA ASN A 109 11.44 5.99 -15.56
C ASN A 109 10.42 4.92 -15.15
N ILE A 110 9.17 5.30 -14.94
CA ILE A 110 8.10 4.36 -14.56
C ILE A 110 7.81 3.34 -15.65
N MET A 111 7.84 3.75 -16.92
CA MET A 111 7.63 2.83 -18.04
C MET A 111 8.73 1.77 -18.21
N LEU A 112 9.91 1.99 -17.63
CA LEU A 112 11.00 1.01 -17.61
C LEU A 112 10.85 -0.06 -16.52
N ILE A 113 9.86 0.05 -15.65
CA ILE A 113 9.59 -0.98 -14.64
C ILE A 113 9.30 -2.31 -15.36
N PRO A 114 9.97 -3.40 -14.97
CA PRO A 114 9.80 -4.69 -15.62
C PRO A 114 8.42 -5.28 -15.32
N LYS A 115 8.01 -6.24 -16.13
CA LYS A 115 6.82 -7.03 -15.83
C LYS A 115 7.03 -7.78 -14.52
N MET A 116 6.05 -7.75 -13.64
CA MET A 116 6.08 -8.46 -12.36
C MET A 116 6.10 -9.98 -12.55
N ALA A 117 6.81 -10.67 -11.68
CA ALA A 117 6.81 -12.13 -11.66
C ALA A 117 5.44 -12.69 -11.29
N LYS A 118 4.73 -11.98 -10.38
CA LYS A 118 3.34 -12.27 -10.01
C LYS A 118 2.58 -10.95 -9.86
N PRO A 119 1.30 -10.89 -10.27
CA PRO A 119 0.47 -9.71 -10.05
C PRO A 119 0.15 -9.54 -8.57
N GLY A 120 -0.33 -8.34 -8.21
CA GLY A 120 -0.93 -8.13 -6.90
C GLY A 120 -2.17 -9.00 -6.73
N MET A 121 -2.49 -9.32 -5.49
CA MET A 121 -3.60 -10.21 -5.15
C MET A 121 -4.52 -9.55 -4.13
N LEU A 122 -5.80 -9.83 -4.24
CA LEU A 122 -6.80 -9.52 -3.23
C LEU A 122 -7.72 -10.73 -3.07
N ALA A 123 -7.85 -11.24 -1.85
CA ALA A 123 -8.68 -12.44 -1.58
C ALA A 123 -8.32 -13.63 -2.48
N GLY A 124 -7.04 -13.85 -2.78
CA GLY A 124 -6.54 -14.94 -3.61
C GLY A 124 -6.76 -14.77 -5.12
N LYS A 125 -7.23 -13.59 -5.56
CA LYS A 125 -7.44 -13.28 -6.99
C LYS A 125 -6.51 -12.16 -7.43
N PRO A 126 -5.99 -12.19 -8.68
CA PRO A 126 -5.23 -11.09 -9.24
C PRO A 126 -6.02 -9.78 -9.18
N LYS A 127 -5.34 -8.72 -8.78
CA LYS A 127 -5.89 -7.37 -8.69
C LYS A 127 -4.88 -6.34 -9.14
N ALA A 128 -5.33 -5.34 -9.89
CA ALA A 128 -4.53 -4.15 -10.18
C ALA A 128 -4.33 -3.31 -8.91
N ILE A 129 -3.08 -2.95 -8.62
CA ILE A 129 -2.73 -2.19 -7.41
C ILE A 129 -2.15 -0.83 -7.81
N LYS A 130 -2.68 0.22 -7.18
CA LYS A 130 -2.28 1.60 -7.45
C LYS A 130 -1.06 1.99 -6.61
N TYR A 131 -0.13 2.68 -7.25
CA TYR A 131 1.03 3.29 -6.62
C TYR A 131 1.15 4.77 -6.99
N THR A 132 1.71 5.54 -6.08
CA THR A 132 2.01 6.96 -6.29
C THR A 132 3.46 7.21 -5.94
N VAL A 133 4.22 7.77 -6.87
CA VAL A 133 5.65 8.05 -6.70
C VAL A 133 5.94 9.52 -6.96
N PRO A 134 6.54 10.22 -5.99
CA PRO A 134 7.07 11.56 -6.20
C PRO A 134 8.48 11.52 -6.77
N PHE A 135 8.74 12.33 -7.81
CA PHE A 135 10.07 12.60 -8.36
C PHE A 135 10.46 14.03 -8.00
N ASN A 136 11.52 14.19 -7.24
CA ASN A 136 12.04 15.50 -6.88
C ASN A 136 13.22 15.87 -7.80
N PHE A 137 13.04 16.90 -8.61
CA PHE A 137 14.06 17.43 -9.50
C PHE A 137 14.65 18.69 -8.90
N THR A 138 15.91 18.61 -8.50
CA THR A 138 16.67 19.75 -7.96
C THR A 138 18.03 19.81 -8.62
N THR A 139 18.45 20.99 -9.06
CA THR A 139 19.75 21.17 -9.71
C THR A 139 20.88 21.41 -8.70
N GLY A 140 20.55 21.75 -7.45
CA GLY A 140 21.52 22.13 -6.43
C GLY A 140 22.15 23.51 -6.66
N LYS A 141 21.57 24.30 -7.57
CA LYS A 141 22.04 25.66 -7.89
C LYS A 141 21.28 26.72 -7.10
#